data_f290c126701f61f283f160825711cf39
#
_entry.id   f290c126701f61f283f160825711cf39
#
_cell.length_a   1.000
_cell.length_b   1.000
_cell.length_c   1.000
_cell.angle_alpha   90.00
_cell.angle_beta   90.00
_cell.angle_gamma   90.00
#
_symmetry.space_group_name_H-M   'P 1'
#
loop_
_entity.id
_entity.type
_entity.pdbx_description
1 polymer ?
#
loop_
_entity_poly.entity_id
_entity_poly.type
_entity_poly.pdbx_seq_one_letter_code
_entity_poly.pdbx_strand_id
1 'polypeptide(L)'
;INQMKTSKEPSYCQRVTANDGELGEQHLRDFQDNEKSVPTILTTSQKLSTGVDARNIRNIVLMRPINSMIEFKQIIGRGTRLYDGKDHFTIYDFVKAHHHFSDPEWDGEPIDNTTKPSESTGTEKGFPEAKETRPEYTAKKAKVRVKLADGKARIIQHMMVTSFWHPDGTPMSAQQFLEMLFGKLPEFFKNEVELRALWSAPDTRARLLQGLAEKGFGKEQMAEMQKVIDAEKSDLFDVLAHVAYALPTLTREERAAKAKVEISTHFNSKQQVFLGFVLSHYVSVGVEELDQNKLTPLLRLKYHDSIADAVADLGKPDEIGNIFSGFQKYLYQQQTAA
;
A
#
# COMPACT_ATOMS: atom_id res chain seq x y z
N ILE A 1 11.58 29.73 6.97
CA ILE A 1 12.67 30.13 6.05
C ILE A 1 12.70 31.64 5.90
N ASN A 2 11.59 32.29 5.50
CA ASN A 2 11.56 33.76 5.26
C ASN A 2 11.94 34.61 6.49
N GLN A 3 11.83 34.09 7.70
CA GLN A 3 12.24 34.74 8.95
C GLN A 3 13.75 34.61 9.25
N MET A 4 14.39 33.55 8.71
CA MET A 4 15.79 33.21 9.02
C MET A 4 16.75 33.48 7.87
N LYS A 5 16.24 33.91 6.71
CA LYS A 5 17.08 34.20 5.53
C LYS A 5 17.84 35.51 5.69
N THR A 6 18.96 35.61 5.01
CA THR A 6 19.74 36.86 4.90
C THR A 6 19.17 37.86 3.87
N SER A 7 18.42 37.34 2.87
CA SER A 7 17.77 38.14 1.86
C SER A 7 16.60 38.96 2.45
N LYS A 8 16.46 40.19 1.99
CA LYS A 8 15.30 41.07 2.35
C LYS A 8 14.05 40.81 1.51
N GLU A 9 14.15 40.01 0.45
CA GLU A 9 13.04 39.73 -0.46
C GLU A 9 11.93 38.91 0.21
N PRO A 10 10.69 39.43 0.33
CA PRO A 10 9.59 38.71 0.98
C PRO A 10 9.19 37.44 0.22
N SER A 11 9.38 37.42 -1.10
CA SER A 11 9.06 36.28 -2.00
C SER A 11 10.19 35.27 -2.17
N TYR A 12 11.23 35.32 -1.33
CA TYR A 12 12.38 34.42 -1.41
C TYR A 12 12.01 32.94 -1.35
N CYS A 13 11.12 32.58 -0.42
CA CYS A 13 10.57 31.23 -0.30
C CYS A 13 9.04 31.27 -0.40
N GLN A 14 8.48 30.55 -1.33
CA GLN A 14 7.04 30.48 -1.56
C GLN A 14 6.53 29.06 -1.44
N ARG A 15 5.26 28.92 -1.02
CA ARG A 15 4.54 27.65 -1.02
C ARG A 15 3.71 27.55 -2.28
N VAL A 16 3.68 26.35 -2.88
CA VAL A 16 2.83 26.03 -4.02
C VAL A 16 2.14 24.69 -3.80
N THR A 17 0.84 24.73 -3.58
CA THR A 17 -0.02 23.55 -3.39
C THR A 17 -1.20 23.61 -4.36
N ALA A 18 -1.96 22.53 -4.46
CA ALA A 18 -3.16 22.47 -5.30
C ALA A 18 -4.23 23.52 -4.89
N ASN A 19 -4.20 23.97 -3.63
CA ASN A 19 -5.19 24.88 -3.06
C ASN A 19 -4.80 26.37 -3.12
N ASP A 20 -3.60 26.69 -3.62
CA ASP A 20 -3.12 28.09 -3.64
C ASP A 20 -3.61 28.87 -4.87
N GLY A 21 -4.44 28.25 -5.73
CA GLY A 21 -5.11 28.88 -6.86
C GLY A 21 -4.15 29.63 -7.81
N GLU A 22 -4.61 30.79 -8.30
CA GLU A 22 -3.89 31.60 -9.29
C GLU A 22 -2.56 32.16 -8.75
N LEU A 23 -2.48 32.44 -7.45
CA LEU A 23 -1.25 32.91 -6.81
C LEU A 23 -0.17 31.82 -6.79
N GLY A 24 -0.55 30.57 -6.51
CA GLY A 24 0.36 29.44 -6.58
C GLY A 24 0.88 29.19 -8.00
N GLU A 25 0.01 29.34 -9.00
CA GLU A 25 0.42 29.24 -10.42
C GLU A 25 1.36 30.37 -10.83
N GLN A 26 1.16 31.58 -10.30
CA GLN A 26 2.08 32.68 -10.56
C GLN A 26 3.46 32.42 -9.96
N HIS A 27 3.52 31.96 -8.70
CA HIS A 27 4.80 31.60 -8.07
C HIS A 27 5.52 30.48 -8.82
N LEU A 28 4.77 29.53 -9.37
CA LEU A 28 5.34 28.45 -10.18
C LEU A 28 5.93 28.99 -11.49
N ARG A 29 5.20 29.85 -12.21
CA ARG A 29 5.70 30.51 -13.43
C ARG A 29 6.95 31.33 -13.15
N ASP A 30 6.95 32.11 -12.08
CA ASP A 30 8.11 32.92 -11.68
C ASP A 30 9.34 32.07 -11.35
N PHE A 31 9.14 30.91 -10.73
CA PHE A 31 10.22 29.96 -10.43
C PHE A 31 10.76 29.25 -11.68
N GLN A 32 9.93 29.04 -12.69
CA GLN A 32 10.34 28.43 -13.97
C GLN A 32 11.06 29.42 -14.91
N ASP A 33 10.86 30.70 -14.65
CA ASP A 33 11.48 31.77 -15.43
C ASP A 33 12.94 31.95 -15.00
N ASN A 34 13.86 31.59 -15.88
CA ASN A 34 15.30 31.63 -15.62
C ASN A 34 15.85 33.06 -15.51
N GLU A 35 15.09 34.09 -15.93
CA GLU A 35 15.45 35.50 -15.80
C GLU A 35 15.13 36.05 -14.41
N LYS A 36 14.34 35.32 -13.61
CA LYS A 36 13.94 35.70 -12.26
C LYS A 36 14.77 35.03 -11.20
N SER A 37 15.18 35.76 -10.17
CA SER A 37 15.91 35.27 -9.01
C SER A 37 15.02 34.87 -7.83
N VAL A 38 13.75 35.26 -7.85
CA VAL A 38 12.74 34.96 -6.82
C VAL A 38 11.45 34.43 -7.46
N PRO A 39 10.82 33.43 -6.83
CA PRO A 39 11.23 32.76 -5.61
C PRO A 39 12.47 31.88 -5.80
N THR A 40 13.42 31.95 -4.87
CA THR A 40 14.63 31.11 -4.88
C THR A 40 14.32 29.70 -4.36
N ILE A 41 13.33 29.57 -3.47
CA ILE A 41 12.89 28.30 -2.90
C ILE A 41 11.40 28.14 -3.10
N LEU A 42 10.97 26.99 -3.65
CA LEU A 42 9.60 26.55 -3.64
C LEU A 42 9.41 25.38 -2.67
N THR A 43 8.35 25.45 -1.85
CA THR A 43 7.91 24.33 -1.03
C THR A 43 6.58 23.80 -1.54
N THR A 44 6.44 22.47 -1.58
CA THR A 44 5.23 21.82 -2.08
C THR A 44 4.96 20.51 -1.36
N SER A 45 3.71 20.05 -1.40
CA SER A 45 3.35 18.69 -0.98
C SER A 45 3.47 17.68 -2.14
N GLN A 46 2.71 17.87 -3.20
CA GLN A 46 2.65 16.95 -4.36
C GLN A 46 2.66 17.66 -5.72
N LYS A 47 2.26 18.92 -5.77
CA LYS A 47 2.01 19.63 -7.04
C LYS A 47 3.23 19.70 -7.96
N LEU A 48 4.44 19.74 -7.41
CA LEU A 48 5.68 19.83 -8.20
C LEU A 48 6.26 18.49 -8.63
N SER A 49 5.65 17.37 -8.28
CA SER A 49 6.09 16.05 -8.75
C SER A 49 5.86 15.86 -10.26
N THR A 50 4.89 16.56 -10.84
CA THR A 50 4.57 16.51 -12.26
C THR A 50 4.46 17.92 -12.87
N GLY A 51 4.76 18.07 -14.16
CA GLY A 51 4.45 19.29 -14.94
C GLY A 51 5.36 20.51 -14.74
N VAL A 52 6.40 20.47 -13.91
CA VAL A 52 7.30 21.62 -13.68
C VAL A 52 8.49 21.58 -14.61
N ASP A 53 8.75 22.65 -15.37
CA ASP A 53 9.90 22.79 -16.25
C ASP A 53 10.90 23.87 -15.77
N ALA A 54 11.37 23.76 -14.54
CA ALA A 54 12.42 24.63 -14.02
C ALA A 54 13.78 23.95 -14.26
N ARG A 55 14.56 24.46 -15.23
CA ARG A 55 15.84 23.82 -15.63
C ARG A 55 16.96 24.08 -14.64
N ASN A 56 16.99 25.24 -13.98
CA ASN A 56 18.03 25.64 -13.04
C ASN A 56 17.81 25.14 -11.60
N ILE A 57 17.13 24.02 -11.41
CA ILE A 57 17.03 23.40 -10.07
C ILE A 57 18.38 22.79 -9.72
N ARG A 58 19.03 23.34 -8.69
CA ARG A 58 20.33 22.89 -8.18
C ARG A 58 20.22 22.07 -6.90
N ASN A 59 19.12 22.22 -6.16
CA ASN A 59 18.90 21.54 -4.90
C ASN A 59 17.47 20.97 -4.84
N ILE A 60 17.36 19.72 -4.42
CA ILE A 60 16.09 19.05 -4.13
C ILE A 60 16.12 18.62 -2.67
N VAL A 61 15.13 19.04 -1.89
CA VAL A 61 15.04 18.72 -0.46
C VAL A 61 13.82 17.82 -0.23
N LEU A 62 14.08 16.60 0.18
CA LEU A 62 13.06 15.59 0.47
C LEU A 62 12.75 15.62 1.97
N MET A 63 11.56 16.14 2.33
CA MET A 63 11.12 16.29 3.72
C MET A 63 9.84 15.49 4.04
N ARG A 64 9.26 14.83 3.05
CA ARG A 64 8.13 13.91 3.24
C ARG A 64 8.49 12.54 2.67
N PRO A 65 7.93 11.46 3.22
CA PRO A 65 8.08 10.12 2.64
C PRO A 65 7.64 10.08 1.16
N ILE A 66 8.38 9.33 0.35
CA ILE A 66 8.08 9.08 -1.06
C ILE A 66 7.79 7.60 -1.19
N ASN A 67 6.59 7.26 -1.62
CA ASN A 67 6.06 5.90 -1.56
C ASN A 67 6.16 5.15 -2.89
N SER A 68 6.68 5.81 -3.94
CA SER A 68 6.71 5.26 -5.28
C SER A 68 8.04 5.56 -5.95
N MET A 69 8.68 4.54 -6.56
CA MET A 69 9.85 4.71 -7.42
C MET A 69 9.56 5.69 -8.56
N ILE A 70 8.36 5.65 -9.13
CA ILE A 70 7.96 6.57 -10.20
C ILE A 70 7.96 8.00 -9.70
N GLU A 71 7.35 8.25 -8.52
CA GLU A 71 7.33 9.57 -7.91
C GLU A 71 8.75 10.05 -7.57
N PHE A 72 9.57 9.17 -6.99
CA PHE A 72 10.98 9.47 -6.70
C PHE A 72 11.72 9.89 -7.96
N LYS A 73 11.70 9.07 -9.02
CA LYS A 73 12.34 9.38 -10.31
C LYS A 73 11.80 10.67 -10.94
N GLN A 74 10.52 10.95 -10.83
CA GLN A 74 9.92 12.19 -11.29
C GLN A 74 10.44 13.42 -10.55
N ILE A 75 10.59 13.33 -9.22
CA ILE A 75 11.13 14.41 -8.40
C ILE A 75 12.60 14.64 -8.73
N ILE A 76 13.41 13.59 -8.72
CA ILE A 76 14.85 13.67 -9.02
C ILE A 76 15.09 14.15 -10.45
N GLY A 77 14.28 13.69 -11.40
CA GLY A 77 14.32 14.12 -12.80
C GLY A 77 14.11 15.64 -13.02
N ARG A 78 13.64 16.38 -12.01
CA ARG A 78 13.63 17.85 -12.07
C ARG A 78 15.04 18.43 -11.94
N GLY A 79 15.90 17.76 -11.15
CA GLY A 79 17.31 18.16 -10.99
C GLY A 79 18.21 17.76 -12.13
N THR A 80 17.87 16.74 -12.93
CA THR A 80 18.73 16.23 -14.01
C THR A 80 18.71 17.09 -15.29
N ARG A 81 17.82 18.09 -15.37
CA ARG A 81 17.72 18.94 -16.56
C ARG A 81 18.96 19.79 -16.76
N LEU A 82 19.41 19.85 -18.00
CA LEU A 82 20.57 20.64 -18.38
C LEU A 82 20.25 22.14 -18.33
N TYR A 83 21.17 22.90 -17.77
CA TYR A 83 21.16 24.34 -17.73
C TYR A 83 22.60 24.88 -17.77
N ASP A 84 22.84 26.00 -18.40
CA ASP A 84 24.17 26.58 -18.53
C ASP A 84 24.81 26.87 -17.14
N GLY A 85 26.02 26.45 -16.93
CA GLY A 85 26.72 26.56 -15.64
C GLY A 85 26.16 25.68 -14.51
N LYS A 86 25.46 24.62 -14.86
CA LYS A 86 24.97 23.61 -13.92
C LYS A 86 25.54 22.24 -14.27
N ASP A 87 26.55 21.82 -13.56
CA ASP A 87 27.26 20.54 -13.76
C ASP A 87 26.60 19.40 -12.94
N HIS A 88 25.99 19.74 -11.82
CA HIS A 88 25.33 18.79 -10.92
C HIS A 88 24.17 19.44 -10.18
N PHE A 89 23.40 18.61 -9.49
CA PHE A 89 22.41 19.03 -8.49
C PHE A 89 22.58 18.20 -7.21
N THR A 90 22.16 18.74 -6.09
CA THR A 90 22.28 18.09 -4.80
C THR A 90 20.92 17.68 -4.26
N ILE A 91 20.85 16.46 -3.74
CA ILE A 91 19.65 15.95 -3.04
C ILE A 91 19.92 15.98 -1.54
N TYR A 92 19.08 16.70 -0.80
CA TYR A 92 19.05 16.67 0.66
C TYR A 92 17.89 15.78 1.10
N ASP A 93 18.21 14.57 1.49
CA ASP A 93 17.23 13.54 1.80
C ASP A 93 17.10 13.32 3.31
N PHE A 94 16.10 13.94 3.92
CA PHE A 94 15.80 13.83 5.34
C PHE A 94 14.88 12.64 5.65
N VAL A 95 14.39 11.94 4.64
CA VAL A 95 13.43 10.82 4.76
C VAL A 95 14.03 9.48 4.32
N LYS A 96 15.33 9.49 3.98
CA LYS A 96 16.10 8.33 3.50
C LYS A 96 15.49 7.66 2.25
N ALA A 97 14.86 8.44 1.39
CA ALA A 97 14.25 7.95 0.16
C ALA A 97 15.26 7.27 -0.76
N HIS A 98 16.51 7.75 -0.82
CA HIS A 98 17.57 7.17 -1.64
C HIS A 98 17.89 5.70 -1.29
N HIS A 99 17.75 5.29 -0.02
CA HIS A 99 17.92 3.88 0.36
C HIS A 99 16.86 2.96 -0.23
N HIS A 100 15.72 3.52 -0.62
CA HIS A 100 14.56 2.80 -1.09
C HIS A 100 14.58 2.56 -2.59
N PHE A 101 15.26 3.43 -3.28
CA PHE A 101 15.18 3.55 -4.72
C PHE A 101 16.57 3.46 -5.35
N SER A 102 17.50 2.72 -4.72
CA SER A 102 18.78 2.39 -5.35
C SER A 102 18.51 1.51 -6.58
N ASP A 103 18.83 2.04 -7.74
CA ASP A 103 18.64 1.40 -9.03
C ASP A 103 19.99 1.47 -9.76
N PRO A 104 20.76 0.35 -9.82
CA PRO A 104 22.10 0.34 -10.42
C PRO A 104 22.13 0.81 -11.88
N GLU A 105 21.04 0.60 -12.64
CA GLU A 105 20.94 1.08 -14.03
C GLU A 105 20.77 2.60 -14.13
N TRP A 106 20.24 3.22 -13.07
CA TRP A 106 19.98 4.66 -13.05
C TRP A 106 20.99 5.43 -12.21
N ASP A 107 21.46 4.83 -11.10
CA ASP A 107 22.41 5.45 -10.16
C ASP A 107 23.88 5.24 -10.58
N GLY A 108 24.11 4.31 -11.51
CA GLY A 108 25.45 3.82 -11.85
C GLY A 108 26.04 2.92 -10.75
N GLU A 109 27.23 2.40 -11.00
CA GLU A 109 27.94 1.62 -9.99
C GLU A 109 28.43 2.54 -8.86
N PRO A 110 28.34 2.12 -7.58
CA PRO A 110 28.87 2.87 -6.46
C PRO A 110 30.37 3.15 -6.64
N ILE A 111 30.76 4.40 -6.57
CA ILE A 111 32.20 4.76 -6.60
C ILE A 111 32.81 4.32 -5.27
N ASP A 112 33.52 3.20 -5.27
CA ASP A 112 34.34 2.77 -4.13
C ASP A 112 35.50 3.75 -3.96
N ASN A 113 35.43 4.61 -2.96
CA ASN A 113 36.50 5.59 -2.66
C ASN A 113 37.77 4.95 -2.10
N THR A 114 37.98 3.64 -2.26
CA THR A 114 39.14 2.91 -1.72
C THR A 114 40.15 2.43 -2.77
N THR A 115 39.95 2.69 -4.07
CA THR A 115 40.90 2.28 -5.09
C THR A 115 41.60 3.46 -5.75
N LYS A 116 42.95 3.47 -5.66
CA LYS A 116 43.85 4.36 -6.39
C LYS A 116 43.65 4.19 -7.91
N PRO A 117 43.85 5.24 -8.72
CA PRO A 117 43.64 5.16 -10.17
C PRO A 117 44.61 4.17 -10.80
N SER A 118 44.08 3.17 -11.48
CA SER A 118 44.80 2.31 -12.40
C SER A 118 44.41 2.71 -13.82
N GLU A 119 45.35 3.13 -14.58
CA GLU A 119 45.24 3.41 -16.01
C GLU A 119 44.80 2.17 -16.77
N SER A 120 43.75 2.26 -17.58
CA SER A 120 43.52 1.29 -18.65
C SER A 120 43.00 1.94 -19.91
N THR A 121 43.81 1.78 -20.91
CA THR A 121 43.71 2.00 -22.35
C THR A 121 42.36 1.56 -22.95
N GLY A 122 41.89 2.41 -23.89
CA GLY A 122 40.68 2.22 -24.64
C GLY A 122 40.69 1.04 -25.62
N THR A 123 39.48 0.61 -25.93
CA THR A 123 39.16 0.02 -27.26
C THR A 123 37.67 0.23 -27.55
N GLU A 124 37.43 0.99 -28.61
CA GLU A 124 36.11 1.14 -29.23
C GLU A 124 35.63 -0.19 -29.79
N LYS A 125 34.38 -0.57 -29.54
CA LYS A 125 33.62 -1.49 -30.41
C LYS A 125 32.16 -1.13 -30.46
N GLY A 126 31.68 -1.10 -31.70
CA GLY A 126 30.43 -0.61 -32.23
C GLY A 126 29.12 -1.16 -31.63
N PHE A 127 28.10 -0.37 -31.82
CA PHE A 127 26.72 -0.63 -31.45
C PHE A 127 26.05 -1.69 -32.37
N PRO A 128 25.29 -2.62 -31.85
CA PRO A 128 24.21 -3.29 -32.58
C PRO A 128 22.84 -2.71 -32.21
N GLU A 129 22.02 -2.52 -33.24
CA GLU A 129 20.62 -2.11 -33.14
C GLU A 129 19.81 -3.02 -32.21
N ALA A 130 19.10 -2.44 -31.26
CA ALA A 130 18.22 -3.15 -30.34
C ALA A 130 16.82 -3.30 -30.92
N LYS A 131 16.40 -4.55 -31.11
CA LYS A 131 14.98 -4.93 -31.22
C LYS A 131 14.32 -4.76 -29.87
N GLU A 132 13.25 -3.94 -29.82
CA GLU A 132 12.39 -3.78 -28.67
C GLU A 132 11.67 -5.08 -28.31
N THR A 133 12.13 -5.76 -27.28
CA THR A 133 11.31 -6.66 -26.46
C THR A 133 11.33 -6.11 -25.06
N ARG A 134 10.19 -5.55 -24.63
CA ARG A 134 9.98 -5.14 -23.24
C ARG A 134 10.04 -6.37 -22.34
N PRO A 135 11.01 -6.50 -21.42
CA PRO A 135 10.87 -7.43 -20.31
C PRO A 135 9.97 -6.76 -19.26
N GLU A 136 8.91 -7.41 -18.87
CA GLU A 136 8.16 -7.10 -17.66
C GLU A 136 9.13 -7.31 -16.48
N TYR A 137 9.71 -6.21 -16.01
CA TYR A 137 10.64 -6.23 -14.87
C TYR A 137 9.82 -6.28 -13.59
N THR A 138 9.48 -7.48 -13.13
CA THR A 138 9.06 -7.71 -11.75
C THR A 138 10.31 -7.58 -10.87
N ALA A 139 10.60 -6.39 -10.40
CA ALA A 139 11.60 -6.18 -9.37
C ALA A 139 11.26 -7.09 -8.18
N LYS A 140 12.10 -8.09 -7.91
CA LYS A 140 11.97 -8.93 -6.72
C LYS A 140 12.11 -8.00 -5.51
N LYS A 141 10.98 -7.64 -4.90
CA LYS A 141 10.96 -6.82 -3.68
C LYS A 141 11.79 -7.55 -2.62
N ALA A 142 12.77 -6.89 -2.04
CA ALA A 142 13.62 -7.47 -1.00
C ALA A 142 12.72 -7.90 0.18
N LYS A 143 12.85 -9.15 0.61
CA LYS A 143 12.06 -9.71 1.72
C LYS A 143 12.92 -9.72 2.98
N VAL A 144 12.40 -9.18 4.07
CA VAL A 144 13.00 -9.19 5.39
C VAL A 144 12.35 -10.27 6.23
N ARG A 145 13.17 -11.05 6.93
CA ARG A 145 12.69 -12.07 7.85
C ARG A 145 12.71 -11.51 9.27
N VAL A 146 11.53 -11.32 9.86
CA VAL A 146 11.35 -10.86 11.25
C VAL A 146 11.02 -12.06 12.13
N LYS A 147 11.78 -12.26 13.21
CA LYS A 147 11.54 -13.31 14.19
C LYS A 147 10.84 -12.70 15.40
N LEU A 148 9.60 -13.11 15.66
CA LEU A 148 8.83 -12.63 16.80
C LEU A 148 9.12 -13.42 18.08
N ALA A 149 8.52 -13.01 19.19
CA ALA A 149 8.76 -13.59 20.51
C ALA A 149 8.38 -15.10 20.63
N ASP A 150 7.52 -15.60 19.74
CA ASP A 150 7.17 -17.01 19.63
C ASP A 150 8.25 -17.88 18.93
N GLY A 151 9.37 -17.26 18.53
CA GLY A 151 10.46 -17.90 17.83
C GLY A 151 10.21 -18.18 16.35
N LYS A 152 8.99 -17.95 15.83
CA LYS A 152 8.65 -18.16 14.42
C LYS A 152 9.02 -16.93 13.57
N ALA A 153 9.52 -17.19 12.37
CA ALA A 153 9.86 -16.12 11.43
C ALA A 153 8.62 -15.71 10.61
N ARG A 154 8.45 -14.40 10.43
CA ARG A 154 7.52 -13.79 9.45
C ARG A 154 8.34 -13.18 8.34
N ILE A 155 7.84 -13.29 7.12
CA ILE A 155 8.47 -12.68 5.96
C ILE A 155 7.66 -11.44 5.63
N ILE A 156 8.33 -10.28 5.68
CA ILE A 156 7.76 -8.99 5.29
C ILE A 156 8.52 -8.45 4.10
N GLN A 157 7.84 -7.67 3.25
CA GLN A 157 8.53 -6.91 2.23
C GLN A 157 9.34 -5.80 2.90
N HIS A 158 10.52 -5.57 2.37
CA HIS A 158 11.29 -4.39 2.76
C HIS A 158 10.54 -3.15 2.26
N MET A 159 9.74 -2.56 3.12
CA MET A 159 9.11 -1.27 2.87
C MET A 159 9.93 -0.19 3.55
N MET A 160 10.02 0.91 2.88
CA MET A 160 10.93 1.99 3.16
C MET A 160 10.17 3.30 3.32
N VAL A 161 8.91 3.17 3.71
CA VAL A 161 8.07 4.31 4.05
C VAL A 161 7.59 4.12 5.47
N THR A 162 7.67 5.16 6.26
CA THR A 162 7.00 5.23 7.55
C THR A 162 5.50 5.36 7.29
N SER A 163 4.84 4.22 7.11
CA SER A 163 3.37 4.15 6.97
C SER A 163 2.69 3.88 8.29
N PHE A 164 3.47 3.67 9.35
CA PHE A 164 2.99 3.35 10.68
C PHE A 164 3.37 4.43 11.69
N TRP A 165 2.46 4.72 12.58
CA TRP A 165 2.60 5.76 13.60
C TRP A 165 2.19 5.22 14.96
N HIS A 166 2.94 5.54 15.98
CA HIS A 166 2.54 5.32 17.37
C HIS A 166 1.32 6.19 17.72
N PRO A 167 0.52 5.81 18.72
CA PRO A 167 -0.58 6.66 19.20
C PRO A 167 -0.16 8.07 19.62
N ASP A 168 1.11 8.27 19.96
CA ASP A 168 1.71 9.58 20.28
C ASP A 168 2.12 10.39 19.04
N GLY A 169 1.91 9.86 17.83
CA GLY A 169 2.25 10.52 16.58
C GLY A 169 3.71 10.34 16.14
N THR A 170 4.52 9.53 16.83
CA THR A 170 5.87 9.21 16.38
C THR A 170 5.88 8.13 15.29
N PRO A 171 6.75 8.27 14.27
CA PRO A 171 6.83 7.27 13.21
C PRO A 171 7.42 5.96 13.72
N MET A 172 6.87 4.82 13.25
CA MET A 172 7.41 3.50 13.54
C MET A 172 7.68 2.70 12.28
N SER A 173 8.62 1.76 12.35
CA SER A 173 8.90 0.83 11.27
C SER A 173 7.82 -0.25 11.16
N ALA A 174 7.71 -0.89 9.97
CA ALA A 174 6.83 -2.04 9.78
C ALA A 174 7.13 -3.20 10.75
N GLN A 175 8.41 -3.39 11.10
CA GLN A 175 8.80 -4.38 12.10
C GLN A 175 8.27 -4.04 13.48
N GLN A 176 8.43 -2.79 13.94
CA GLN A 176 7.91 -2.34 15.23
C GLN A 176 6.38 -2.45 15.29
N PHE A 177 5.69 -2.07 14.21
CA PHE A 177 4.23 -2.23 14.12
C PHE A 177 3.82 -3.70 14.21
N LEU A 178 4.51 -4.59 13.51
CA LEU A 178 4.25 -6.03 13.53
C LEU A 178 4.49 -6.63 14.93
N GLU A 179 5.57 -6.23 15.61
CA GLU A 179 5.88 -6.65 16.98
C GLU A 179 4.82 -6.14 17.97
N MET A 180 4.37 -4.89 17.82
CA MET A 180 3.33 -4.29 18.65
C MET A 180 1.98 -4.97 18.41
N LEU A 181 1.60 -5.20 17.15
CA LEU A 181 0.38 -5.93 16.80
C LEU A 181 0.41 -7.35 17.39
N PHE A 182 1.50 -8.10 17.17
CA PHE A 182 1.68 -9.43 17.73
C PHE A 182 1.48 -9.47 19.25
N GLY A 183 2.06 -8.51 19.96
CA GLY A 183 1.95 -8.40 21.42
C GLY A 183 0.53 -8.09 21.91
N LYS A 184 -0.32 -7.49 21.06
CA LYS A 184 -1.70 -7.12 21.39
C LYS A 184 -2.74 -8.15 21.00
N LEU A 185 -2.47 -9.01 20.01
CA LEU A 185 -3.43 -10.01 19.52
C LEU A 185 -3.98 -10.95 20.61
N PRO A 186 -3.19 -11.39 21.63
CA PRO A 186 -3.69 -12.24 22.70
C PRO A 186 -4.80 -11.60 23.57
N GLU A 187 -4.96 -10.28 23.52
CA GLU A 187 -6.09 -9.58 24.18
C GLU A 187 -7.43 -9.85 23.48
N PHE A 188 -7.42 -10.25 22.21
CA PHE A 188 -8.60 -10.43 21.37
C PHE A 188 -8.97 -11.89 21.13
N PHE A 189 -7.98 -12.77 21.00
CA PHE A 189 -8.20 -14.21 20.80
C PHE A 189 -6.99 -15.02 21.28
N LYS A 190 -7.23 -16.22 21.75
CA LYS A 190 -6.23 -17.09 22.38
C LYS A 190 -5.57 -18.06 21.41
N ASN A 191 -6.28 -18.44 20.35
CA ASN A 191 -5.81 -19.41 19.37
C ASN A 191 -6.45 -19.20 18.00
N GLU A 192 -5.97 -19.92 16.99
CA GLU A 192 -6.44 -19.84 15.61
C GLU A 192 -7.94 -20.20 15.47
N VAL A 193 -8.41 -21.18 16.23
CA VAL A 193 -9.82 -21.62 16.18
C VAL A 193 -10.75 -20.48 16.64
N GLU A 194 -10.38 -19.78 17.70
CA GLU A 194 -11.11 -18.63 18.20
C GLU A 194 -11.08 -17.47 17.20
N LEU A 195 -9.93 -17.16 16.60
CA LEU A 195 -9.84 -16.14 15.56
C LEU A 195 -10.76 -16.47 14.39
N ARG A 196 -10.76 -17.72 13.91
CA ARG A 196 -11.65 -18.17 12.83
C ARG A 196 -13.13 -18.03 13.20
N ALA A 197 -13.50 -18.42 14.40
CA ALA A 197 -14.88 -18.29 14.90
C ALA A 197 -15.32 -16.83 14.97
N LEU A 198 -14.48 -15.95 15.54
CA LEU A 198 -14.74 -14.51 15.62
C LEU A 198 -14.87 -13.86 14.24
N TRP A 199 -14.04 -14.28 13.28
CA TRP A 199 -14.03 -13.71 11.94
C TRP A 199 -15.19 -14.20 11.06
N SER A 200 -15.64 -15.42 11.25
CA SER A 200 -16.69 -16.04 10.44
C SER A 200 -18.08 -15.44 10.65
N ALA A 201 -18.30 -14.71 11.73
CA ALA A 201 -19.59 -14.06 12.00
C ALA A 201 -19.44 -12.53 11.87
N PRO A 202 -20.31 -11.85 11.09
CA PRO A 202 -20.22 -10.41 10.84
C PRO A 202 -20.14 -9.56 12.11
N ASP A 203 -20.96 -9.86 13.11
CA ASP A 203 -21.05 -9.08 14.36
C ASP A 203 -19.79 -9.20 15.22
N THR A 204 -19.23 -10.40 15.32
CA THR A 204 -18.01 -10.64 16.11
C THR A 204 -16.79 -10.09 15.36
N ARG A 205 -16.76 -10.20 14.03
CA ARG A 205 -15.75 -9.59 13.18
C ARG A 205 -15.74 -8.06 13.34
N ALA A 206 -16.90 -7.41 13.28
CA ALA A 206 -17.03 -5.97 13.45
C ALA A 206 -16.48 -5.51 14.82
N ARG A 207 -16.82 -6.23 15.90
CA ARG A 207 -16.30 -5.95 17.25
C ARG A 207 -14.81 -6.15 17.36
N LEU A 208 -14.26 -7.20 16.75
CA LEU A 208 -12.82 -7.45 16.70
C LEU A 208 -12.10 -6.32 15.99
N LEU A 209 -12.56 -5.90 14.81
CA LEU A 209 -11.97 -4.81 14.04
C LEU A 209 -12.07 -3.47 14.78
N GLN A 210 -13.18 -3.19 15.44
CA GLN A 210 -13.34 -2.00 16.27
C GLN A 210 -12.35 -2.00 17.44
N GLY A 211 -12.24 -3.11 18.17
CA GLY A 211 -11.29 -3.22 19.29
C GLY A 211 -9.84 -3.06 18.85
N LEU A 212 -9.48 -3.60 17.68
CA LEU A 212 -8.16 -3.39 17.10
C LEU A 212 -7.92 -1.91 16.76
N ALA A 213 -8.92 -1.23 16.17
CA ALA A 213 -8.81 0.19 15.84
C ALA A 213 -8.63 1.07 17.09
N GLU A 214 -9.33 0.76 18.19
CA GLU A 214 -9.19 1.44 19.47
C GLU A 214 -7.78 1.29 20.09
N LYS A 215 -7.06 0.22 19.71
CA LYS A 215 -5.66 -0.02 20.11
C LYS A 215 -4.63 0.55 19.12
N GLY A 216 -5.07 1.31 18.11
CA GLY A 216 -4.19 1.91 17.11
C GLY A 216 -3.96 1.07 15.84
N PHE A 217 -4.66 -0.07 15.71
CA PHE A 217 -4.59 -0.93 14.52
C PHE A 217 -5.83 -0.70 13.64
N GLY A 218 -6.00 0.53 13.18
CA GLY A 218 -7.12 0.92 12.34
C GLY A 218 -7.02 0.38 10.91
N LYS A 219 -8.08 0.63 10.12
CA LYS A 219 -8.21 0.11 8.75
C LYS A 219 -7.02 0.51 7.86
N GLU A 220 -6.54 1.74 7.95
CA GLU A 220 -5.42 2.23 7.14
C GLU A 220 -4.11 1.52 7.49
N GLN A 221 -3.78 1.40 8.77
CA GLN A 221 -2.58 0.71 9.23
C GLN A 221 -2.61 -0.78 8.88
N MET A 222 -3.78 -1.41 9.00
CA MET A 222 -3.95 -2.81 8.62
C MET A 222 -3.84 -3.02 7.10
N ALA A 223 -4.33 -2.08 6.28
CA ALA A 223 -4.16 -2.11 4.83
C ALA A 223 -2.68 -1.93 4.42
N GLU A 224 -1.94 -1.07 5.11
CA GLU A 224 -0.49 -0.97 4.90
C GLU A 224 0.23 -2.26 5.31
N MET A 225 -0.18 -2.91 6.40
CA MET A 225 0.38 -4.21 6.79
C MET A 225 0.08 -5.31 5.75
N GLN A 226 -1.10 -5.29 5.10
CA GLN A 226 -1.38 -6.21 3.98
C GLN A 226 -0.35 -6.07 2.85
N LYS A 227 0.02 -4.82 2.50
CA LYS A 227 1.08 -4.57 1.49
C LYS A 227 2.44 -5.10 1.96
N VAL A 228 2.76 -4.88 3.24
CA VAL A 228 4.04 -5.31 3.83
C VAL A 228 4.22 -6.83 3.79
N ILE A 229 3.14 -7.60 3.97
CA ILE A 229 3.19 -9.06 3.94
C ILE A 229 2.79 -9.67 2.58
N ASP A 230 2.65 -8.85 1.55
CA ASP A 230 2.26 -9.28 0.18
C ASP A 230 0.86 -9.92 0.14
N ALA A 231 -0.09 -9.37 0.91
CA ALA A 231 -1.43 -9.90 1.13
C ALA A 231 -2.55 -8.94 0.67
N GLU A 232 -2.29 -8.05 -0.30
CA GLU A 232 -3.26 -7.06 -0.80
C GLU A 232 -4.51 -7.73 -1.40
N LYS A 233 -4.36 -8.93 -1.97
CA LYS A 233 -5.46 -9.74 -2.50
C LYS A 233 -6.11 -10.67 -1.47
N SER A 234 -5.65 -10.64 -0.23
CA SER A 234 -6.14 -11.43 0.89
C SER A 234 -7.08 -10.61 1.78
N ASP A 235 -7.64 -11.21 2.81
CA ASP A 235 -8.41 -10.52 3.83
C ASP A 235 -7.51 -10.04 4.98
N LEU A 236 -8.04 -9.12 5.81
CA LEU A 236 -7.38 -8.76 7.08
C LEU A 236 -7.27 -9.96 8.03
N PHE A 237 -8.14 -10.97 7.88
CA PHE A 237 -7.99 -12.26 8.55
C PHE A 237 -6.60 -12.85 8.34
N ASP A 238 -6.11 -12.82 7.09
CA ASP A 238 -4.82 -13.41 6.73
C ASP A 238 -3.67 -12.61 7.36
N VAL A 239 -3.82 -11.30 7.51
CA VAL A 239 -2.86 -10.47 8.26
C VAL A 239 -2.78 -10.93 9.71
N LEU A 240 -3.94 -11.02 10.38
CA LEU A 240 -4.00 -11.43 11.79
C LEU A 240 -3.47 -12.85 11.99
N ALA A 241 -3.87 -13.78 11.11
CA ALA A 241 -3.42 -15.18 11.16
C ALA A 241 -1.93 -15.33 10.86
N HIS A 242 -1.41 -14.54 9.91
CA HIS A 242 0.02 -14.52 9.61
C HIS A 242 0.83 -13.96 10.77
N VAL A 243 0.39 -12.84 11.34
CA VAL A 243 1.09 -12.21 12.47
C VAL A 243 1.03 -13.10 13.70
N ALA A 244 -0.16 -13.60 14.08
CA ALA A 244 -0.32 -14.40 15.29
C ALA A 244 0.31 -15.80 15.21
N TYR A 245 0.16 -16.48 14.07
CA TYR A 245 0.47 -17.92 13.98
C TYR A 245 1.46 -18.28 12.87
N ALA A 246 1.96 -17.31 12.10
CA ALA A 246 2.81 -17.52 10.93
C ALA A 246 2.14 -18.37 9.83
N LEU A 247 0.81 -18.28 9.70
CA LEU A 247 0.08 -18.98 8.66
C LEU A 247 0.34 -18.34 7.28
N PRO A 248 0.32 -19.12 6.21
CA PRO A 248 0.38 -18.58 4.86
C PRO A 248 -0.89 -17.77 4.57
N THR A 249 -0.74 -16.69 3.82
CA THR A 249 -1.87 -15.87 3.34
C THR A 249 -2.57 -16.58 2.18
N LEU A 250 -3.89 -16.47 2.11
CA LEU A 250 -4.72 -16.94 1.00
C LEU A 250 -5.38 -15.75 0.31
N THR A 251 -5.35 -15.74 -1.00
CA THR A 251 -6.11 -14.75 -1.76
C THR A 251 -7.61 -14.95 -1.59
N ARG A 252 -8.39 -13.88 -1.75
CA ARG A 252 -9.87 -13.98 -1.72
C ARG A 252 -10.40 -14.92 -2.79
N GLU A 253 -9.75 -15.01 -3.95
CA GLU A 253 -10.09 -15.94 -5.04
C GLU A 253 -9.91 -17.39 -4.61
N GLU A 254 -8.75 -17.74 -4.05
CA GLU A 254 -8.46 -19.09 -3.53
C GLU A 254 -9.42 -19.46 -2.41
N ARG A 255 -9.70 -18.51 -1.51
CA ARG A 255 -10.63 -18.69 -0.39
C ARG A 255 -12.06 -18.94 -0.90
N ALA A 256 -12.54 -18.15 -1.86
CA ALA A 256 -13.85 -18.33 -2.48
C ALA A 256 -13.95 -19.65 -3.25
N ALA A 257 -12.91 -20.05 -3.95
CA ALA A 257 -12.87 -21.33 -4.65
C ALA A 257 -13.02 -22.52 -3.69
N LYS A 258 -12.32 -22.48 -2.56
CA LYS A 258 -12.43 -23.48 -1.50
C LYS A 258 -13.83 -23.51 -0.88
N ALA A 259 -14.38 -22.34 -0.55
CA ALA A 259 -15.72 -22.24 0.02
C ALA A 259 -16.82 -22.76 -0.92
N LYS A 260 -16.65 -22.62 -2.25
CA LYS A 260 -17.62 -23.16 -3.23
C LYS A 260 -17.79 -24.67 -3.14
N VAL A 261 -16.72 -25.40 -2.82
CA VAL A 261 -16.78 -26.86 -2.63
C VAL A 261 -17.69 -27.20 -1.46
N GLU A 262 -17.51 -26.55 -0.32
CA GLU A 262 -18.34 -26.75 0.88
C GLU A 262 -19.78 -26.28 0.66
N ILE A 263 -19.96 -25.15 -0.03
CA ILE A 263 -21.31 -24.62 -0.37
C ILE A 263 -22.06 -25.62 -1.25
N SER A 264 -21.39 -26.30 -2.18
CA SER A 264 -22.03 -27.29 -3.05
C SER A 264 -22.60 -28.50 -2.31
N THR A 265 -22.07 -28.83 -1.13
CA THR A 265 -22.52 -29.96 -0.31
C THR A 265 -23.59 -29.59 0.70
N HIS A 266 -23.66 -28.31 1.13
CA HIS A 266 -24.49 -27.88 2.26
C HIS A 266 -25.71 -27.04 1.85
N PHE A 267 -25.76 -26.55 0.59
CA PHE A 267 -26.80 -25.64 0.13
C PHE A 267 -27.47 -26.18 -1.15
N ASN A 268 -28.73 -25.87 -1.34
CA ASN A 268 -29.48 -26.25 -2.54
C ASN A 268 -29.05 -25.39 -3.76
N SER A 269 -29.42 -25.82 -4.97
CA SER A 269 -29.00 -25.19 -6.23
C SER A 269 -29.30 -23.69 -6.31
N LYS A 270 -30.45 -23.22 -5.81
CA LYS A 270 -30.83 -21.80 -5.83
C LYS A 270 -29.98 -21.00 -4.84
N GLN A 271 -29.73 -21.52 -3.65
CA GLN A 271 -28.85 -20.95 -2.66
C GLN A 271 -27.39 -20.89 -3.16
N GLN A 272 -26.91 -21.95 -3.83
CA GLN A 272 -25.58 -21.97 -4.45
C GLN A 272 -25.40 -20.85 -5.48
N VAL A 273 -26.41 -20.60 -6.32
CA VAL A 273 -26.40 -19.51 -7.29
C VAL A 273 -26.31 -18.15 -6.62
N PHE A 274 -27.10 -17.94 -5.56
CA PHE A 274 -27.05 -16.69 -4.78
C PHE A 274 -25.69 -16.53 -4.08
N LEU A 275 -25.21 -17.54 -3.38
CA LEU A 275 -23.93 -17.51 -2.68
C LEU A 275 -22.75 -17.38 -3.63
N GLY A 276 -22.83 -17.96 -4.83
CA GLY A 276 -21.85 -17.75 -5.90
C GLY A 276 -21.76 -16.29 -6.35
N PHE A 277 -22.90 -15.60 -6.43
CA PHE A 277 -22.98 -14.17 -6.70
C PHE A 277 -22.36 -13.35 -5.55
N VAL A 278 -22.72 -13.65 -4.31
CA VAL A 278 -22.11 -12.99 -3.12
C VAL A 278 -20.59 -13.17 -3.11
N LEU A 279 -20.10 -14.38 -3.39
CA LEU A 279 -18.68 -14.66 -3.45
C LEU A 279 -17.95 -13.87 -4.56
N SER A 280 -18.60 -13.59 -5.69
CA SER A 280 -18.00 -12.77 -6.74
C SER A 280 -17.79 -11.31 -6.27
N HIS A 281 -18.75 -10.76 -5.52
CA HIS A 281 -18.64 -9.44 -4.91
C HIS A 281 -17.56 -9.42 -3.82
N TYR A 282 -17.53 -10.43 -2.96
CA TYR A 282 -16.48 -10.60 -1.95
C TYR A 282 -15.08 -10.62 -2.56
N VAL A 283 -14.86 -11.36 -3.65
CA VAL A 283 -13.54 -11.42 -4.32
C VAL A 283 -13.13 -10.05 -4.85
N SER A 284 -14.05 -9.30 -5.45
CA SER A 284 -13.75 -8.01 -6.08
C SER A 284 -13.58 -6.86 -5.09
N VAL A 285 -14.39 -6.82 -4.02
CA VAL A 285 -14.44 -5.70 -3.08
C VAL A 285 -13.74 -6.03 -1.76
N GLY A 286 -14.06 -7.17 -1.15
CA GLY A 286 -13.50 -7.62 0.13
C GLY A 286 -14.56 -8.10 1.12
N VAL A 287 -14.11 -8.34 2.35
CA VAL A 287 -14.94 -8.91 3.42
C VAL A 287 -16.09 -8.00 3.85
N GLU A 288 -16.02 -6.71 3.58
CA GLU A 288 -17.10 -5.75 3.85
C GLU A 288 -18.41 -6.12 3.11
N GLU A 289 -18.32 -6.79 1.95
CA GLU A 289 -19.50 -7.27 1.22
C GLU A 289 -20.22 -8.43 1.94
N LEU A 290 -19.59 -8.99 2.96
CA LEU A 290 -20.17 -10.05 3.80
C LEU A 290 -20.82 -9.52 5.09
N ASP A 291 -20.85 -8.21 5.28
CA ASP A 291 -21.50 -7.59 6.44
C ASP A 291 -23.02 -7.64 6.31
N GLN A 292 -23.72 -7.75 7.44
CA GLN A 292 -25.16 -7.95 7.48
C GLN A 292 -25.96 -6.87 6.73
N ASN A 293 -25.48 -5.62 6.74
CA ASN A 293 -26.10 -4.50 6.04
C ASN A 293 -26.00 -4.61 4.51
N LYS A 294 -25.14 -5.48 3.98
CA LYS A 294 -24.95 -5.73 2.54
C LYS A 294 -25.95 -6.75 1.97
N LEU A 295 -26.59 -7.53 2.81
CA LEU A 295 -27.54 -8.55 2.36
C LEU A 295 -28.64 -7.95 1.48
N THR A 296 -29.33 -6.90 1.95
CA THR A 296 -30.41 -6.27 1.17
C THR A 296 -29.96 -5.65 -0.15
N PRO A 297 -28.87 -4.87 -0.22
CA PRO A 297 -28.31 -4.42 -1.50
C PRO A 297 -27.95 -5.57 -2.46
N LEU A 298 -27.33 -6.64 -1.98
CA LEU A 298 -26.93 -7.78 -2.81
C LEU A 298 -28.16 -8.55 -3.34
N LEU A 299 -29.21 -8.72 -2.53
CA LEU A 299 -30.48 -9.30 -2.97
C LEU A 299 -31.11 -8.46 -4.09
N ARG A 300 -31.23 -7.15 -3.89
CA ARG A 300 -31.77 -6.23 -4.90
C ARG A 300 -30.99 -6.31 -6.20
N LEU A 301 -29.67 -6.32 -6.11
CA LEU A 301 -28.81 -6.41 -7.29
C LEU A 301 -28.97 -7.75 -8.02
N LYS A 302 -29.04 -8.86 -7.29
CA LYS A 302 -29.17 -10.21 -7.86
C LYS A 302 -30.53 -10.45 -8.48
N TYR A 303 -31.61 -9.94 -7.85
CA TYR A 303 -32.99 -10.20 -8.23
C TYR A 303 -33.70 -8.98 -8.86
N HIS A 304 -32.91 -8.02 -9.38
CA HIS A 304 -33.41 -6.83 -10.09
C HIS A 304 -34.54 -6.10 -9.32
N ASP A 305 -34.31 -5.86 -8.02
CA ASP A 305 -35.23 -5.26 -7.05
C ASP A 305 -36.48 -6.11 -6.71
N SER A 306 -36.62 -7.33 -7.25
CA SER A 306 -37.71 -8.24 -6.93
C SER A 306 -37.41 -9.05 -5.65
N ILE A 307 -37.84 -8.52 -4.49
CA ILE A 307 -37.73 -9.25 -3.22
C ILE A 307 -38.63 -10.51 -3.20
N ALA A 308 -39.74 -10.49 -3.95
CA ALA A 308 -40.63 -11.66 -4.05
C ALA A 308 -39.90 -12.87 -4.70
N ASP A 309 -39.10 -12.63 -5.74
CA ASP A 309 -38.32 -13.69 -6.39
C ASP A 309 -37.20 -14.20 -5.47
N ALA A 310 -36.55 -13.30 -4.72
CA ALA A 310 -35.58 -13.69 -3.72
C ALA A 310 -36.18 -14.60 -2.64
N VAL A 311 -37.39 -14.27 -2.13
CA VAL A 311 -38.09 -15.10 -1.14
C VAL A 311 -38.52 -16.42 -1.75
N ALA A 312 -38.99 -16.44 -3.00
CA ALA A 312 -39.39 -17.68 -3.71
C ALA A 312 -38.21 -18.64 -3.93
N ASP A 313 -37.00 -18.08 -4.10
CA ASP A 313 -35.79 -18.87 -4.36
C ASP A 313 -35.07 -19.30 -3.09
N LEU A 314 -34.97 -18.42 -2.09
CA LEU A 314 -34.11 -18.59 -0.93
C LEU A 314 -34.85 -18.89 0.38
N GLY A 315 -36.16 -18.63 0.42
CA GLY A 315 -36.97 -18.81 1.60
C GLY A 315 -37.37 -17.50 2.31
N LYS A 316 -37.83 -17.60 3.53
CA LYS A 316 -38.23 -16.41 4.31
C LYS A 316 -37.05 -15.50 4.66
N PRO A 317 -37.27 -14.20 4.97
CA PRO A 317 -36.21 -13.27 5.29
C PRO A 317 -35.23 -13.75 6.36
N ASP A 318 -35.72 -14.40 7.41
CA ASP A 318 -34.84 -14.95 8.47
C ASP A 318 -33.98 -16.11 7.96
N GLU A 319 -34.54 -16.95 7.07
CA GLU A 319 -33.81 -18.06 6.45
C GLU A 319 -32.69 -17.51 5.50
N ILE A 320 -33.02 -16.47 4.74
CA ILE A 320 -32.03 -15.78 3.87
C ILE A 320 -30.93 -15.17 4.71
N GLY A 321 -31.27 -14.52 5.83
CA GLY A 321 -30.28 -13.99 6.78
C GLY A 321 -29.37 -15.08 7.34
N ASN A 322 -29.94 -16.22 7.71
CA ASN A 322 -29.20 -17.38 8.23
C ASN A 322 -28.27 -18.00 7.15
N ILE A 323 -28.74 -18.10 5.89
CA ILE A 323 -27.94 -18.56 4.76
C ILE A 323 -26.73 -17.63 4.56
N PHE A 324 -26.99 -16.31 4.53
CA PHE A 324 -25.97 -15.29 4.30
C PHE A 324 -24.93 -15.20 5.42
N SER A 325 -25.34 -15.35 6.67
CA SER A 325 -24.39 -15.37 7.79
C SER A 325 -23.70 -16.73 7.92
N GLY A 326 -24.47 -17.82 7.76
CA GLY A 326 -24.01 -19.17 8.02
C GLY A 326 -22.99 -19.71 7.03
N PHE A 327 -23.01 -19.26 5.76
CA PHE A 327 -22.02 -19.73 4.77
C PHE A 327 -20.62 -19.18 5.03
N GLN A 328 -20.49 -18.05 5.72
CA GLN A 328 -19.20 -17.37 5.92
C GLN A 328 -18.21 -18.23 6.70
N LYS A 329 -18.67 -19.15 7.54
CA LYS A 329 -17.79 -20.11 8.21
C LYS A 329 -16.97 -20.95 7.23
N TYR A 330 -17.53 -21.28 6.06
CA TYR A 330 -16.83 -22.09 5.04
C TYR A 330 -15.70 -21.34 4.34
N LEU A 331 -15.72 -20.00 4.39
CA LEU A 331 -14.59 -19.17 3.92
C LEU A 331 -13.36 -19.30 4.82
N TYR A 332 -13.57 -19.51 6.13
CA TYR A 332 -12.50 -19.42 7.13
C TYR A 332 -12.21 -20.74 7.87
N GLN A 333 -12.87 -21.84 7.49
CA GLN A 333 -12.59 -23.17 8.08
C GLN A 333 -11.15 -23.62 7.78
N GLN A 334 -10.54 -24.31 8.75
CA GLN A 334 -9.35 -25.12 8.47
C GLN A 334 -9.75 -26.27 7.55
N GLN A 335 -9.08 -26.37 6.41
CA GLN A 335 -9.14 -27.62 5.66
C GLN A 335 -8.30 -28.66 6.39
N THR A 336 -8.93 -29.68 6.88
CA THR A 336 -8.25 -30.96 7.16
C THR A 336 -7.62 -31.39 5.84
N ALA A 337 -6.27 -31.44 5.81
CA ALA A 337 -5.57 -32.06 4.69
C ALA A 337 -6.12 -33.48 4.55
N ALA A 338 -6.74 -33.77 3.38
CA ALA A 338 -7.17 -35.11 3.03
C ALA A 338 -5.97 -35.98 2.71
#